data_06430a7fc7d0849f1f1bfc44290375fa
#
_entry.id   06430a7fc7d0849f1f1bfc44290375fa
#
_cell.length_a   1.000
_cell.length_b   1.000
_cell.length_c   1.000
_cell.angle_alpha   90.00
_cell.angle_beta   90.00
_cell.angle_gamma   90.00
#
_symmetry.space_group_name_H-M   'P 1'
#
loop_
_entity.id
_entity.type
_entity.pdbx_description
1 polymer ?
#
loop_
_entity_poly.entity_id
_entity_poly.type
_entity_poly.pdbx_seq_one_letter_code
_entity_poly.pdbx_strand_id
1 'polypeptide(L)'
;MIINDKNFDFNKEVLPYENSIDNIKYCPFCGADSTFIKKVDQGEGAEIKLTAENMDNATSVIIDHAMKLEVFNGDFYKKASKLAKNDEIKIMFQCLSNIEYMHARIHKSIGGFKELPVLREMDYCKYGEDAMLMDLANKREKHAVEYYDRYAEEVCSHKITEIFNALSRVEKGHMDLTLKK
;
A
#
# COMPACT_ATOMS: atom_id res chain seq x y z
N MET A 1 13.11 -5.77 4.47
CA MET A 1 13.24 -6.37 3.12
C MET A 1 14.51 -5.83 2.50
N ILE A 2 15.28 -6.66 1.77
CA ILE A 2 16.55 -6.24 1.14
C ILE A 2 16.29 -6.07 -0.36
N ILE A 3 16.64 -4.90 -0.89
CA ILE A 3 16.59 -4.59 -2.33
C ILE A 3 17.94 -4.95 -2.94
N ASN A 4 17.94 -5.69 -4.03
CA ASN A 4 19.14 -6.11 -4.77
C ASN A 4 18.86 -6.11 -6.28
N ASP A 5 19.87 -6.51 -7.08
CA ASP A 5 19.81 -6.57 -8.54
C ASP A 5 18.68 -7.43 -9.15
N LYS A 6 18.06 -8.31 -8.36
CA LYS A 6 16.98 -9.19 -8.82
C LYS A 6 15.59 -8.60 -8.59
N ASN A 7 15.44 -7.65 -7.65
CA ASN A 7 14.14 -7.17 -7.22
C ASN A 7 14.00 -5.65 -7.16
N PHE A 8 14.99 -4.88 -7.62
CA PHE A 8 14.95 -3.42 -7.56
C PHE A 8 13.88 -2.79 -8.47
N ASP A 9 13.37 -3.54 -9.42
CA ASP A 9 12.42 -3.08 -10.42
C ASP A 9 11.09 -3.86 -10.38
N PHE A 10 10.73 -4.40 -9.23
CA PHE A 10 9.56 -5.30 -9.10
C PHE A 10 8.24 -4.62 -9.50
N ASN A 11 8.05 -3.36 -9.15
CA ASN A 11 6.82 -2.61 -9.41
C ASN A 11 6.99 -1.52 -10.51
N LYS A 12 7.89 -1.71 -11.47
CA LYS A 12 8.18 -0.71 -12.52
C LYS A 12 6.95 -0.26 -13.33
N GLU A 13 5.96 -1.15 -13.49
CA GLU A 13 4.74 -0.85 -14.25
C GLU A 13 3.82 0.14 -13.49
N VAL A 14 3.98 0.21 -12.17
CA VAL A 14 3.14 1.04 -11.30
C VAL A 14 3.90 2.26 -10.79
N LEU A 15 5.18 2.10 -10.50
CA LEU A 15 6.01 3.21 -10.06
C LEU A 15 6.45 4.01 -11.30
N PRO A 16 5.95 5.25 -11.47
CA PRO A 16 6.20 6.04 -12.68
C PRO A 16 7.64 6.53 -12.80
N TYR A 17 8.51 6.13 -11.88
CA TYR A 17 9.88 6.60 -11.77
C TYR A 17 10.83 5.43 -11.85
N GLU A 18 11.80 5.55 -12.73
CA GLU A 18 12.82 4.53 -12.91
C GLU A 18 13.66 4.37 -11.65
N ASN A 19 13.57 3.18 -11.04
CA ASN A 19 14.57 2.70 -10.12
C ASN A 19 15.75 2.15 -10.94
N SER A 20 16.97 2.37 -10.46
CA SER A 20 18.14 1.63 -10.87
C SER A 20 18.81 1.02 -9.64
N ILE A 21 19.66 0.02 -9.83
CA ILE A 21 20.39 -0.60 -8.72
C ILE A 21 21.22 0.41 -7.93
N ASP A 22 21.71 1.44 -8.62
CA ASP A 22 22.56 2.48 -8.02
C ASP A 22 21.73 3.64 -7.42
N ASN A 23 20.46 3.76 -7.82
CA ASN A 23 19.60 4.85 -7.41
C ASN A 23 18.16 4.37 -7.24
N ILE A 24 17.86 3.82 -6.07
CA ILE A 24 16.52 3.39 -5.68
C ILE A 24 15.76 4.59 -5.12
N LYS A 25 14.80 5.08 -5.88
CA LYS A 25 13.93 6.20 -5.49
C LYS A 25 12.70 5.74 -4.73
N TYR A 26 12.22 4.53 -5.05
CA TYR A 26 11.01 3.96 -4.46
C TYR A 26 11.25 2.50 -4.09
N CYS A 27 10.64 2.07 -3.01
CA CYS A 27 10.65 0.67 -2.63
C CYS A 27 9.93 -0.17 -3.71
N PRO A 28 10.59 -1.15 -4.35
CA PRO A 28 9.98 -1.94 -5.42
C PRO A 28 8.87 -2.87 -4.94
N PHE A 29 8.62 -2.92 -3.64
CA PHE A 29 7.61 -3.81 -3.04
C PHE A 29 6.36 -3.05 -2.59
N CYS A 30 6.53 -1.91 -1.90
CA CYS A 30 5.43 -1.16 -1.32
C CYS A 30 5.33 0.28 -1.84
N GLY A 31 6.21 0.71 -2.74
CA GLY A 31 6.17 2.04 -3.31
C GLY A 31 6.69 3.19 -2.43
N ALA A 32 7.09 2.93 -1.18
CA ALA A 32 7.61 3.98 -0.29
C ALA A 32 8.80 4.70 -0.90
N ASP A 33 8.84 6.03 -0.80
CA ASP A 33 9.91 6.83 -1.35
C ASP A 33 11.24 6.68 -0.58
N SER A 34 12.34 7.14 -1.19
CA SER A 34 13.70 6.95 -0.68
C SER A 34 13.95 7.54 0.70
N THR A 35 13.11 8.45 1.22
CA THR A 35 13.22 8.98 2.59
C THR A 35 12.97 7.90 3.65
N PHE A 36 12.23 6.86 3.29
CA PHE A 36 11.94 5.70 4.15
C PHE A 36 12.85 4.49 3.86
N ILE A 37 13.79 4.60 2.90
CA ILE A 37 14.70 3.52 2.51
C ILE A 37 16.09 3.84 3.02
N LYS A 38 16.70 2.94 3.81
CA LYS A 38 18.08 3.09 4.31
C LYS A 38 18.95 1.95 3.81
N LYS A 39 20.23 2.25 3.55
CA LYS A 39 21.22 1.20 3.28
C LYS A 39 21.48 0.39 4.55
N VAL A 40 21.66 -0.92 4.39
CA VAL A 40 21.87 -1.86 5.52
C VAL A 40 23.13 -1.52 6.33
N ASP A 41 24.14 -0.95 5.69
CA ASP A 41 25.41 -0.55 6.29
C ASP A 41 25.37 0.81 7.01
N GLN A 42 24.33 1.60 6.82
CA GLN A 42 24.18 2.97 7.36
C GLN A 42 23.28 3.07 8.59
N GLY A 43 22.73 1.98 9.04
CA GLY A 43 21.85 2.01 10.17
C GLY A 43 21.64 0.62 10.74
N GLU A 44 21.41 0.60 12.00
CA GLU A 44 20.79 -0.55 12.64
C GLU A 44 19.58 -0.90 11.77
N GLY A 45 19.73 -1.95 10.94
CA GLY A 45 18.63 -2.55 10.25
C GLY A 45 17.63 -2.92 11.32
N ALA A 46 16.78 -2.00 11.64
CA ALA A 46 15.79 -2.22 12.65
C ALA A 46 14.91 -3.35 12.10
N GLU A 47 15.21 -4.59 12.50
CA GLU A 47 14.13 -5.54 12.63
C GLU A 47 13.04 -4.78 13.37
N ILE A 48 11.96 -4.46 12.66
CA ILE A 48 10.79 -3.89 13.28
C ILE A 48 10.19 -5.04 14.12
N LYS A 49 10.81 -5.28 15.26
CA LYS A 49 10.17 -6.01 16.36
C LYS A 49 9.22 -5.03 17.05
N LEU A 50 8.24 -4.55 16.30
CA LEU A 50 7.01 -4.08 16.91
C LEU A 50 6.31 -5.35 17.37
N THR A 51 6.60 -5.78 18.58
CA THR A 51 5.84 -6.84 19.21
C THR A 51 4.50 -6.23 19.63
N ALA A 52 3.41 -6.93 19.32
CA ALA A 52 2.07 -6.58 19.80
C ALA A 52 1.99 -6.37 21.32
N GLU A 53 3.00 -6.82 22.05
CA GLU A 53 3.12 -6.75 23.51
C GLU A 53 3.22 -5.31 24.07
N ASN A 54 3.59 -4.33 23.26
CA ASN A 54 3.74 -2.92 23.67
C ASN A 54 2.74 -1.97 23.00
N MET A 55 1.72 -2.52 22.36
CA MET A 55 0.72 -1.74 21.63
C MET A 55 -0.51 -1.53 22.51
N ASP A 56 -0.97 -0.29 22.64
CA ASP A 56 -2.24 -0.02 23.31
C ASP A 56 -3.44 -0.47 22.44
N ASN A 57 -4.59 -0.63 23.09
CA ASN A 57 -5.81 -1.09 22.43
C ASN A 57 -6.27 -0.15 21.30
N ALA A 58 -6.08 1.17 21.45
CA ALA A 58 -6.47 2.15 20.44
C ALA A 58 -5.64 1.97 19.17
N THR A 59 -4.33 1.89 19.31
CA THR A 59 -3.40 1.63 18.20
C THR A 59 -3.70 0.27 17.54
N SER A 60 -3.98 -0.78 18.32
CA SER A 60 -4.34 -2.10 17.77
C SER A 60 -5.59 -2.03 16.90
N VAL A 61 -6.63 -1.30 17.32
CA VAL A 61 -7.86 -1.09 16.54
C VAL A 61 -7.58 -0.29 15.26
N ILE A 62 -6.75 0.74 15.33
CA ILE A 62 -6.35 1.54 14.17
C ILE A 62 -5.62 0.66 13.15
N ILE A 63 -4.67 -0.19 13.57
CA ILE A 63 -3.92 -1.07 12.67
C ILE A 63 -4.81 -2.17 12.08
N ASP A 64 -5.73 -2.74 12.86
CA ASP A 64 -6.71 -3.72 12.35
C ASP A 64 -7.60 -3.09 11.26
N HIS A 65 -8.02 -1.84 11.46
CA HIS A 65 -8.81 -1.13 10.47
C HIS A 65 -7.99 -0.78 9.22
N ALA A 66 -6.75 -0.32 9.38
CA ALA A 66 -5.82 -0.10 8.26
C ALA A 66 -5.64 -1.40 7.45
N MET A 67 -5.37 -2.53 8.11
CA MET A 67 -5.25 -3.83 7.44
C MET A 67 -6.51 -4.19 6.63
N LYS A 68 -7.70 -3.95 7.18
CA LYS A 68 -8.97 -4.20 6.49
C LYS A 68 -9.18 -3.26 5.30
N LEU A 69 -8.78 -2.00 5.43
CA LEU A 69 -8.83 -1.01 4.37
C LEU A 69 -8.01 -1.47 3.16
N GLU A 70 -6.77 -1.93 3.40
CA GLU A 70 -5.87 -2.39 2.35
C GLU A 70 -6.37 -3.69 1.70
N VAL A 71 -6.90 -4.63 2.48
CA VAL A 71 -7.55 -5.83 1.90
C VAL A 71 -8.74 -5.44 1.03
N PHE A 72 -9.55 -4.46 1.47
CA PHE A 72 -10.70 -3.98 0.72
C PHE A 72 -10.32 -3.32 -0.60
N ASN A 73 -9.23 -2.55 -0.62
CA ASN A 73 -8.67 -1.95 -1.83
C ASN A 73 -8.05 -3.02 -2.73
N GLY A 74 -7.28 -3.96 -2.17
CA GLY A 74 -6.70 -5.07 -2.92
C GLY A 74 -7.75 -5.95 -3.61
N ASP A 75 -8.86 -6.26 -2.92
CA ASP A 75 -10.00 -7.00 -3.47
C ASP A 75 -10.69 -6.22 -4.61
N PHE A 76 -10.84 -4.90 -4.43
CA PHE A 76 -11.36 -4.04 -5.48
C PHE A 76 -10.49 -4.09 -6.74
N TYR A 77 -9.19 -3.80 -6.60
CA TYR A 77 -8.27 -3.79 -7.72
C TYR A 77 -8.18 -5.13 -8.44
N LYS A 78 -8.20 -6.24 -7.69
CA LYS A 78 -8.26 -7.59 -8.25
C LYS A 78 -9.49 -7.83 -9.12
N LYS A 79 -10.64 -7.25 -8.75
CA LYS A 79 -11.87 -7.34 -9.56
C LYS A 79 -11.86 -6.33 -10.69
N ALA A 80 -11.44 -5.10 -10.44
CA ALA A 80 -11.35 -4.05 -11.44
C ALA A 80 -10.43 -4.45 -12.59
N SER A 81 -9.32 -5.13 -12.32
CA SER A 81 -8.42 -5.65 -13.36
C SER A 81 -9.08 -6.65 -14.31
N LYS A 82 -10.12 -7.36 -13.86
CA LYS A 82 -10.88 -8.29 -14.70
C LYS A 82 -12.02 -7.62 -15.47
N LEU A 83 -12.49 -6.48 -14.99
CA LEU A 83 -13.60 -5.72 -15.60
C LEU A 83 -13.09 -4.67 -16.59
N ALA A 84 -11.89 -4.13 -16.39
CA ALA A 84 -11.30 -3.13 -17.26
C ALA A 84 -11.20 -3.64 -18.72
N LYS A 85 -11.42 -2.75 -19.68
CA LYS A 85 -11.37 -3.02 -21.11
C LYS A 85 -10.00 -2.75 -21.72
N ASN A 86 -9.33 -1.70 -21.24
CA ASN A 86 -7.98 -1.32 -21.66
C ASN A 86 -6.94 -2.20 -20.96
N ASP A 87 -6.00 -2.76 -21.72
CA ASP A 87 -5.00 -3.69 -21.21
C ASP A 87 -3.98 -3.01 -20.26
N GLU A 88 -3.64 -1.74 -20.49
CA GLU A 88 -2.76 -0.98 -19.60
C GLU A 88 -3.43 -0.77 -18.23
N ILE A 89 -4.73 -0.46 -18.24
CA ILE A 89 -5.53 -0.30 -17.00
C ILE A 89 -5.66 -1.65 -16.27
N LYS A 90 -5.85 -2.75 -16.99
CA LYS A 90 -5.86 -4.10 -16.39
C LYS A 90 -4.56 -4.38 -15.65
N ILE A 91 -3.42 -4.16 -16.32
CA ILE A 91 -2.09 -4.39 -15.76
C ILE A 91 -1.88 -3.49 -14.54
N MET A 92 -2.19 -2.20 -14.64
CA MET A 92 -2.08 -1.25 -13.55
C MET A 92 -2.91 -1.71 -12.33
N PHE A 93 -4.18 -2.06 -12.51
CA PHE A 93 -5.02 -2.55 -11.40
C PHE A 93 -4.50 -3.87 -10.81
N GLN A 94 -3.93 -4.75 -11.61
CA GLN A 94 -3.33 -5.97 -11.10
C GLN A 94 -2.11 -5.70 -10.23
N CYS A 95 -1.28 -4.74 -10.63
CA CYS A 95 -0.13 -4.31 -9.86
C CYS A 95 -0.55 -3.61 -8.56
N LEU A 96 -1.52 -2.68 -8.63
CA LEU A 96 -2.07 -2.03 -7.44
C LEU A 96 -2.65 -3.05 -6.46
N SER A 97 -3.40 -4.05 -6.93
CA SER A 97 -3.90 -5.12 -6.07
C SER A 97 -2.79 -5.80 -5.28
N ASN A 98 -1.65 -6.10 -5.92
CA ASN A 98 -0.51 -6.73 -5.25
C ASN A 98 0.12 -5.81 -4.19
N ILE A 99 0.17 -4.50 -4.46
CA ILE A 99 0.70 -3.49 -3.54
C ILE A 99 -0.20 -3.38 -2.31
N GLU A 100 -1.52 -3.24 -2.50
CA GLU A 100 -2.47 -3.15 -1.39
C GLU A 100 -2.39 -4.38 -0.46
N TYR A 101 -2.31 -5.58 -1.03
CA TYR A 101 -2.08 -6.77 -0.21
C TYR A 101 -0.71 -6.79 0.47
N MET A 102 0.30 -6.11 -0.07
CA MET A 102 1.58 -5.93 0.61
C MET A 102 1.41 -4.98 1.81
N HIS A 103 0.71 -3.86 1.64
CA HIS A 103 0.36 -2.94 2.74
C HIS A 103 -0.42 -3.66 3.83
N ALA A 104 -1.44 -4.45 3.47
CA ALA A 104 -2.18 -5.26 4.42
C ALA A 104 -1.28 -6.23 5.22
N ARG A 105 -0.27 -6.83 4.58
CA ARG A 105 0.71 -7.70 5.27
C ARG A 105 1.61 -6.92 6.21
N ILE A 106 1.97 -5.68 5.88
CA ILE A 106 2.71 -4.78 6.78
C ILE A 106 1.88 -4.56 8.05
N HIS A 107 0.60 -4.17 7.92
CA HIS A 107 -0.29 -3.98 9.06
C HIS A 107 -0.52 -5.27 9.85
N LYS A 108 -0.70 -6.40 9.17
CA LYS A 108 -0.78 -7.72 9.80
C LYS A 108 0.44 -7.98 10.68
N SER A 109 1.65 -7.71 10.16
CA SER A 109 2.90 -7.94 10.89
C SER A 109 3.03 -7.00 12.09
N ILE A 110 2.71 -5.72 11.92
CA ILE A 110 2.76 -4.72 13.00
C ILE A 110 1.77 -5.07 14.11
N GLY A 111 0.53 -5.41 13.74
CA GLY A 111 -0.54 -5.72 14.68
C GLY A 111 -0.42 -7.11 15.32
N GLY A 112 0.52 -7.95 14.87
CA GLY A 112 0.65 -9.33 15.36
C GLY A 112 -0.54 -10.23 15.00
N PHE A 113 -1.30 -9.87 13.95
CA PHE A 113 -2.47 -10.65 13.52
C PHE A 113 -2.05 -11.94 12.82
N LYS A 114 -2.80 -13.02 13.03
CA LYS A 114 -2.47 -14.33 12.47
C LYS A 114 -2.70 -14.40 10.97
N GLU A 115 -3.80 -13.83 10.49
CA GLU A 115 -4.26 -13.94 9.10
C GLU A 115 -4.76 -12.58 8.59
N LEU A 116 -4.78 -12.42 7.28
CA LEU A 116 -5.50 -11.32 6.65
C LEU A 116 -7.01 -11.60 6.75
N PRO A 117 -7.85 -10.58 6.95
CA PRO A 117 -9.29 -10.76 7.03
C PRO A 117 -9.87 -11.18 5.67
N VAL A 118 -10.89 -12.01 5.71
CA VAL A 118 -11.75 -12.27 4.55
C VAL A 118 -12.92 -11.30 4.64
N LEU A 119 -13.00 -10.38 3.70
CA LEU A 119 -14.05 -9.37 3.67
C LEU A 119 -15.22 -9.82 2.81
N ARG A 120 -16.39 -9.18 3.05
CA ARG A 120 -17.56 -9.41 2.21
C ARG A 120 -17.26 -9.03 0.77
N GLU A 121 -17.57 -9.93 -0.12
CA GLU A 121 -17.41 -9.70 -1.55
C GLU A 121 -18.35 -8.61 -2.06
N MET A 122 -17.79 -7.64 -2.80
CA MET A 122 -18.55 -6.54 -3.41
C MET A 122 -18.72 -6.79 -4.90
N ASP A 123 -19.88 -6.43 -5.42
CA ASP A 123 -20.17 -6.47 -6.85
C ASP A 123 -19.85 -5.12 -7.49
N TYR A 124 -18.96 -5.16 -8.48
CA TYR A 124 -18.53 -3.99 -9.26
C TYR A 124 -19.02 -4.02 -10.70
N CYS A 125 -19.88 -4.97 -11.10
CA CYS A 125 -20.35 -5.09 -12.48
C CYS A 125 -21.06 -3.83 -13.02
N LYS A 126 -21.62 -3.01 -12.12
CA LYS A 126 -22.23 -1.73 -12.50
C LYS A 126 -21.22 -0.66 -12.98
N TYR A 127 -19.93 -0.86 -12.71
CA TYR A 127 -18.85 0.02 -13.16
C TYR A 127 -18.23 -0.57 -14.44
N GLY A 128 -19.03 -0.66 -15.52
CA GLY A 128 -18.67 -1.34 -16.76
C GLY A 128 -17.71 -0.57 -17.69
N GLU A 129 -17.33 0.66 -17.33
CA GLU A 129 -16.41 1.50 -18.11
C GLU A 129 -15.14 1.82 -17.33
N ASP A 130 -14.01 1.86 -18.04
CA ASP A 130 -12.70 2.09 -17.42
C ASP A 130 -12.66 3.41 -16.64
N ALA A 131 -13.27 4.47 -17.17
CA ALA A 131 -13.35 5.76 -16.47
C ALA A 131 -14.10 5.66 -15.13
N MET A 132 -15.13 4.82 -15.03
CA MET A 132 -15.86 4.61 -13.78
C MET A 132 -15.03 3.82 -12.77
N LEU A 133 -14.26 2.84 -13.23
CA LEU A 133 -13.33 2.08 -12.38
C LEU A 133 -12.20 2.97 -11.88
N MET A 134 -11.65 3.83 -12.73
CA MET A 134 -10.61 4.80 -12.36
C MET A 134 -11.11 5.84 -11.35
N ASP A 135 -12.31 6.39 -11.54
CA ASP A 135 -12.93 7.32 -10.56
C ASP A 135 -13.14 6.64 -9.21
N LEU A 136 -13.62 5.40 -9.20
CA LEU A 136 -13.79 4.63 -7.97
C LEU A 136 -12.44 4.32 -7.31
N ALA A 137 -11.42 3.97 -8.08
CA ALA A 137 -10.06 3.78 -7.61
C ALA A 137 -9.55 5.05 -6.90
N ASN A 138 -9.62 6.20 -7.58
CA ASN A 138 -9.20 7.47 -7.01
C ASN A 138 -9.88 7.83 -5.68
N LYS A 139 -11.20 7.58 -5.57
CA LYS A 139 -11.94 7.78 -4.31
C LYS A 139 -11.45 6.88 -3.18
N ARG A 140 -11.00 5.66 -3.50
CA ARG A 140 -10.49 4.72 -2.51
C ARG A 140 -9.12 5.14 -2.00
N GLU A 141 -8.23 5.53 -2.90
CA GLU A 141 -6.91 6.04 -2.52
C GLU A 141 -7.02 7.31 -1.70
N LYS A 142 -7.91 8.22 -2.08
CA LYS A 142 -8.20 9.41 -1.28
C LYS A 142 -8.64 9.03 0.15
N HIS A 143 -9.49 8.03 0.29
CA HIS A 143 -9.93 7.55 1.61
C HIS A 143 -8.76 6.95 2.41
N ALA A 144 -7.87 6.21 1.76
CA ALA A 144 -6.68 5.66 2.40
C ALA A 144 -5.72 6.78 2.87
N VAL A 145 -5.49 7.79 2.01
CA VAL A 145 -4.71 8.99 2.40
C VAL A 145 -5.30 9.67 3.63
N GLU A 146 -6.62 9.96 3.60
CA GLU A 146 -7.32 10.60 4.71
C GLU A 146 -7.23 9.78 6.00
N TYR A 147 -7.29 8.44 5.88
CA TYR A 147 -7.12 7.53 7.00
C TYR A 147 -5.72 7.62 7.61
N TYR A 148 -4.69 7.47 6.79
CA TYR A 148 -3.31 7.53 7.26
C TYR A 148 -2.93 8.89 7.82
N ASP A 149 -3.27 9.98 7.13
CA ASP A 149 -2.98 11.35 7.59
C ASP A 149 -3.67 11.63 8.94
N ARG A 150 -4.90 11.14 9.14
CA ARG A 150 -5.63 11.30 10.39
C ARG A 150 -4.99 10.55 11.55
N TYR A 151 -4.68 9.27 11.35
CA TYR A 151 -4.29 8.38 12.45
C TYR A 151 -2.78 8.31 12.71
N ALA A 152 -1.96 8.94 11.88
CA ALA A 152 -0.50 8.96 12.05
C ALA A 152 -0.07 9.52 13.43
N GLU A 153 -0.81 10.48 13.97
CA GLU A 153 -0.52 11.10 15.25
C GLU A 153 -1.24 10.44 16.45
N GLU A 154 -2.21 9.54 16.17
CA GLU A 154 -3.01 8.87 17.20
C GLU A 154 -2.40 7.52 17.65
N VAL A 155 -1.41 6.99 16.90
CA VAL A 155 -0.77 5.71 17.22
C VAL A 155 0.32 5.86 18.27
N CYS A 156 0.49 4.85 19.13
CA CYS A 156 1.37 4.92 20.31
C CYS A 156 2.88 4.89 20.00
N SER A 157 3.30 4.71 18.75
CA SER A 157 4.71 4.50 18.40
C SER A 157 5.14 5.37 17.21
N HIS A 158 6.24 6.12 17.38
CA HIS A 158 6.86 6.89 16.31
C HIS A 158 7.17 6.05 15.05
N LYS A 159 7.54 4.77 15.22
CA LYS A 159 7.77 3.86 14.08
C LYS A 159 6.49 3.58 13.29
N ILE A 160 5.34 3.46 13.97
CA ILE A 160 4.05 3.28 13.30
C ILE A 160 3.65 4.58 12.60
N THR A 161 3.88 5.74 13.24
CA THR A 161 3.70 7.06 12.61
C THR A 161 4.50 7.19 11.31
N GLU A 162 5.79 6.80 11.32
CA GLU A 162 6.63 6.81 10.11
C GLU A 162 6.06 5.91 9.01
N ILE A 163 5.55 4.71 9.36
CA ILE A 163 4.92 3.79 8.40
C ILE A 163 3.65 4.40 7.82
N PHE A 164 2.79 4.99 8.65
CA PHE A 164 1.56 5.65 8.19
C PHE A 164 1.87 6.82 7.26
N ASN A 165 2.86 7.63 7.60
CA ASN A 165 3.32 8.73 6.73
C ASN A 165 3.89 8.22 5.40
N ALA A 166 4.61 7.10 5.41
CA ALA A 166 5.12 6.48 4.20
C ALA A 166 3.98 5.98 3.32
N LEU A 167 3.01 5.26 3.91
CA LEU A 167 1.84 4.74 3.18
C LEU A 167 0.97 5.87 2.65
N SER A 168 0.69 6.92 3.42
CA SER A 168 -0.03 8.11 2.91
C SER A 168 0.61 8.69 1.65
N ARG A 169 1.95 8.74 1.57
CA ARG A 169 2.64 9.21 0.35
C ARG A 169 2.51 8.24 -0.81
N VAL A 170 2.53 6.94 -0.53
CA VAL A 170 2.30 5.91 -1.56
C VAL A 170 0.90 6.07 -2.16
N GLU A 171 -0.12 6.19 -1.31
CA GLU A 171 -1.52 6.33 -1.75
C GLU A 171 -1.75 7.64 -2.53
N LYS A 172 -1.04 8.74 -2.19
CA LYS A 172 -1.02 9.96 -3.01
C LYS A 172 -0.47 9.68 -4.42
N GLY A 173 0.58 8.86 -4.53
CA GLY A 173 1.11 8.39 -5.82
C GLY A 173 0.10 7.54 -6.61
N HIS A 174 -0.64 6.66 -5.94
CA HIS A 174 -1.71 5.86 -6.55
C HIS A 174 -2.88 6.75 -7.04
N MET A 175 -3.23 7.81 -6.29
CA MET A 175 -4.20 8.81 -6.76
C MET A 175 -3.76 9.44 -8.08
N ASP A 176 -2.49 9.82 -8.19
CA ASP A 176 -1.94 10.42 -9.42
C ASP A 176 -1.99 9.45 -10.61
N LEU A 177 -1.77 8.15 -10.38
CA LEU A 177 -1.91 7.12 -11.41
C LEU A 177 -3.35 6.98 -11.90
N THR A 178 -4.32 7.04 -10.99
CA THR A 178 -5.75 6.88 -11.31
C THR A 178 -6.37 8.14 -11.94
N LEU A 179 -5.70 9.30 -11.88
CA LEU A 179 -6.12 10.54 -12.53
C LEU A 179 -5.54 10.70 -13.96
N LYS A 180 -4.47 9.97 -14.30
CA LYS A 180 -3.89 9.99 -15.64
C LYS A 180 -4.79 9.22 -16.60
N LYS A 181 -5.42 9.93 -17.51
CA LYS A 181 -6.20 9.39 -18.62
C LYS A 181 -5.35 9.27 -19.87
#